data_3bfe6c7f93d1a9f5125f73debd39376a
#
_entry.id   3bfe6c7f93d1a9f5125f73debd39376a
#
_cell.length_a   1.000
_cell.length_b   1.000
_cell.length_c   1.000
_cell.angle_alpha   90.00
_cell.angle_beta   90.00
_cell.angle_gamma   90.00
#
_symmetry.space_group_name_H-M   'P 1'
#
loop_
_entity.id
_entity.type
_entity.pdbx_description
1 polymer ?
#
loop_
_entity_poly.entity_id
_entity_poly.type
_entity_poly.pdbx_seq_one_letter_code
_entity_poly.pdbx_strand_id
1 'polypeptide(L)'
;MAHFAKLGSNSKVIQVLTLNNGDMLNADGKEDESVGQQYLERHNNWPAQMWIQTSYNTGGGKHKLGGTPLRGNYAGIGYTWDEDNNIFYGKKPHASWVLNTTTASWHSPIGDAPELTDEEKSADSHYEWNEDGKSWDLTNSLA
;
A
#
# COMPACT_ATOMS: atom_id res chain seq x y z
N MET A 1 -5.80 -10.00 15.10
CA MET A 1 -4.34 -9.90 15.01
C MET A 1 -3.95 -8.57 14.39
N ALA A 2 -2.96 -7.92 14.98
CA ALA A 2 -2.41 -6.70 14.40
C ALA A 2 -1.24 -7.03 13.47
N HIS A 3 -0.98 -6.16 12.50
CA HIS A 3 0.13 -6.29 11.57
C HIS A 3 1.02 -5.06 11.69
N PHE A 4 2.34 -5.26 11.70
CA PHE A 4 3.31 -4.17 11.77
C PHE A 4 4.34 -4.31 10.67
N ALA A 5 4.61 -3.20 9.98
CA ALA A 5 5.69 -3.11 9.02
C ALA A 5 6.97 -2.71 9.73
N LYS A 6 8.06 -3.43 9.47
CA LYS A 6 9.39 -3.10 9.93
C LYS A 6 10.08 -2.26 8.86
N LEU A 7 10.52 -1.07 9.24
CA LEU A 7 11.17 -0.15 8.33
C LEU A 7 12.70 -0.31 8.36
N GLY A 8 13.30 -0.33 7.20
CA GLY A 8 14.75 -0.22 7.02
C GLY A 8 15.15 1.17 6.55
N SER A 9 16.26 1.26 5.83
CA SER A 9 16.76 2.53 5.29
C SER A 9 15.75 3.18 4.35
N ASN A 10 15.69 4.51 4.37
CA ASN A 10 14.82 5.31 3.50
C ASN A 10 13.32 4.99 3.66
N SER A 11 12.90 4.60 4.86
CA SER A 11 11.51 4.25 5.17
C SER A 11 10.96 3.10 4.31
N LYS A 12 11.83 2.21 3.85
CA LYS A 12 11.41 1.03 3.09
C LYS A 12 10.97 -0.09 4.03
N VAL A 13 9.86 -0.74 3.69
CA VAL A 13 9.37 -1.90 4.43
C VAL A 13 10.27 -3.11 4.10
N ILE A 14 10.89 -3.68 5.13
CA ILE A 14 11.79 -4.84 4.98
C ILE A 14 11.17 -6.13 5.52
N GLN A 15 10.13 -6.02 6.32
CA GLN A 15 9.42 -7.17 6.88
C GLN A 15 8.05 -6.73 7.38
N VAL A 16 7.08 -7.64 7.42
CA VAL A 16 5.78 -7.42 8.04
C VAL A 16 5.55 -8.56 9.02
N LEU A 17 5.26 -8.21 10.28
CA LEU A 17 5.01 -9.19 11.34
C LEU A 17 3.59 -9.05 11.86
N THR A 18 3.07 -10.16 12.38
CA THR A 18 1.81 -10.16 13.13
C THR A 18 2.09 -10.06 14.62
N LEU A 19 1.15 -9.47 15.33
CA LEU A 19 1.20 -9.32 16.78
C LEU A 19 -0.17 -9.65 17.35
N ASN A 20 -0.20 -10.41 18.45
CA ASN A 20 -1.46 -10.69 19.14
C ASN A 20 -2.03 -9.39 19.70
N ASN A 21 -3.34 -9.20 19.60
CA ASN A 21 -4.00 -7.99 20.10
C ASN A 21 -3.72 -7.77 21.58
N GLY A 22 -3.62 -8.85 22.37
CA GLY A 22 -3.30 -8.78 23.79
C GLY A 22 -1.94 -8.18 24.11
N ASP A 23 -0.99 -8.20 23.18
CA ASP A 23 0.35 -7.65 23.36
C ASP A 23 0.42 -6.15 23.02
N MET A 24 -0.70 -5.57 22.61
CA MET A 24 -0.83 -4.15 22.27
C MET A 24 -1.69 -3.36 23.26
N LEU A 25 -2.17 -3.97 24.33
CA LEU A 25 -3.11 -3.31 25.23
C LEU A 25 -2.40 -2.30 26.14
N ASN A 26 -2.97 -1.09 26.22
CA ASN A 26 -2.51 -0.08 27.15
C ASN A 26 -3.13 -0.29 28.56
N ALA A 27 -2.87 0.64 29.48
CA ALA A 27 -3.38 0.56 30.85
C ALA A 27 -4.91 0.53 30.94
N ASP A 28 -5.60 1.06 29.93
CA ASP A 28 -7.07 1.07 29.84
C ASP A 28 -7.64 -0.19 29.15
N GLY A 29 -6.79 -1.15 28.79
CA GLY A 29 -7.20 -2.36 28.11
C GLY A 29 -7.54 -2.15 26.62
N LYS A 30 -7.10 -1.06 26.02
CA LYS A 30 -7.34 -0.73 24.60
C LYS A 30 -6.08 -0.97 23.79
N GLU A 31 -6.27 -1.35 22.52
CA GLU A 31 -5.16 -1.50 21.60
C GLU A 31 -4.48 -0.14 21.33
N ASP A 32 -3.16 -0.13 21.43
CA ASP A 32 -2.34 1.06 21.28
C ASP A 32 -1.10 0.72 20.46
N GLU A 33 -0.92 1.41 19.34
CA GLU A 33 0.23 1.18 18.46
C GLU A 33 1.56 1.35 19.20
N SER A 34 1.66 2.34 20.06
CA SER A 34 2.88 2.59 20.85
C SER A 34 3.26 1.40 21.72
N VAL A 35 2.28 0.73 22.32
CA VAL A 35 2.52 -0.49 23.10
C VAL A 35 3.06 -1.62 22.23
N GLY A 36 2.46 -1.81 21.06
CA GLY A 36 2.93 -2.80 20.08
C GLY A 36 4.34 -2.50 19.59
N GLN A 37 4.65 -1.25 19.30
CA GLN A 37 5.98 -0.82 18.89
C GLN A 37 7.05 -1.14 19.94
N GLN A 38 6.75 -0.88 21.21
CA GLN A 38 7.67 -1.17 22.31
C GLN A 38 7.86 -2.67 22.51
N TYR A 39 6.78 -3.46 22.37
CA TYR A 39 6.86 -4.92 22.42
C TYR A 39 7.78 -5.45 21.32
N LEU A 40 7.63 -4.98 20.10
CA LEU A 40 8.42 -5.41 18.97
C LEU A 40 9.90 -4.98 19.08
N GLU A 41 10.15 -3.79 19.62
CA GLU A 41 11.52 -3.35 19.90
C GLU A 41 12.24 -4.32 20.86
N ARG A 42 11.57 -4.70 21.96
CA ARG A 42 12.16 -5.60 22.95
C ARG A 42 12.44 -6.99 22.39
N HIS A 43 11.56 -7.48 21.52
CA HIS A 43 11.65 -8.85 21.03
C HIS A 43 12.47 -9.00 19.75
N ASN A 44 12.71 -7.91 19.02
CA ASN A 44 13.39 -7.95 17.72
C ASN A 44 14.67 -7.11 17.66
N ASN A 45 15.00 -6.39 18.73
CA ASN A 45 16.17 -5.50 18.78
C ASN A 45 16.19 -4.52 17.60
N TRP A 46 15.04 -3.89 17.34
CA TRP A 46 14.88 -2.92 16.27
C TRP A 46 14.05 -1.74 16.79
N PRO A 47 14.45 -0.47 16.54
CA PRO A 47 13.86 0.69 17.21
C PRO A 47 12.33 0.76 17.12
N ALA A 48 11.68 1.15 18.19
CA ALA A 48 10.21 1.21 18.28
C ALA A 48 9.59 2.05 17.16
N GLN A 49 10.18 3.22 16.85
CA GLN A 49 9.67 4.11 15.81
C GLN A 49 9.79 3.55 14.39
N MET A 50 10.53 2.47 14.21
CA MET A 50 10.68 1.79 12.91
C MET A 50 9.64 0.68 12.69
N TRP A 51 8.69 0.54 13.62
CA TRP A 51 7.57 -0.38 13.50
C TRP A 51 6.29 0.42 13.31
N ILE A 52 5.66 0.28 12.15
CA ILE A 52 4.46 1.04 11.81
C ILE A 52 3.31 0.07 11.59
N GLN A 53 2.22 0.27 12.32
CA GLN A 53 1.05 -0.58 12.17
C GLN A 53 0.43 -0.43 10.80
N THR A 54 0.07 -1.55 10.20
CA THR A 54 -0.63 -1.64 8.92
C THR A 54 -1.85 -2.53 9.07
N SER A 55 -2.74 -2.51 8.08
CA SER A 55 -3.96 -3.33 8.13
C SER A 55 -4.08 -4.20 6.91
N TYR A 56 -4.23 -5.50 7.13
CA TYR A 56 -4.51 -6.48 6.09
C TYR A 56 -5.75 -6.14 5.26
N ASN A 57 -6.71 -5.40 5.83
CA ASN A 57 -7.97 -5.06 5.19
C ASN A 57 -7.94 -3.74 4.42
N THR A 58 -6.79 -3.08 4.30
CA THR A 58 -6.69 -1.77 3.64
C THR A 58 -5.98 -1.88 2.30
N GLY A 59 -6.54 -1.27 1.28
CA GLY A 59 -5.92 -1.16 -0.04
C GLY A 59 -6.56 -0.05 -0.85
N GLY A 60 -5.75 0.70 -1.62
CA GLY A 60 -6.23 1.80 -2.45
C GLY A 60 -6.98 2.89 -1.68
N GLY A 61 -6.62 3.10 -0.41
CA GLY A 61 -7.29 4.06 0.47
C GLY A 61 -8.64 3.60 1.00
N LYS A 62 -8.99 2.33 0.86
CA LYS A 62 -10.29 1.78 1.28
C LYS A 62 -10.13 0.54 2.15
N HIS A 63 -11.09 0.31 3.03
CA HIS A 63 -11.18 -0.91 3.84
C HIS A 63 -11.99 -1.97 3.09
N LYS A 64 -11.47 -3.19 2.97
CA LYS A 64 -12.09 -4.29 2.21
C LYS A 64 -13.49 -4.64 2.71
N LEU A 65 -13.75 -4.49 4.01
CA LEU A 65 -15.01 -4.85 4.65
C LEU A 65 -15.87 -3.63 4.99
N GLY A 66 -15.55 -2.46 4.42
CA GLY A 66 -16.31 -1.23 4.64
C GLY A 66 -16.00 -0.51 5.97
N GLY A 67 -14.99 -0.96 6.70
CA GLY A 67 -14.53 -0.29 7.93
C GLY A 67 -13.69 0.93 7.65
N THR A 68 -12.95 1.39 8.68
CA THR A 68 -12.03 2.53 8.53
C THR A 68 -10.70 2.04 7.96
N PRO A 69 -10.25 2.60 6.82
CA PRO A 69 -8.96 2.23 6.26
C PRO A 69 -7.81 2.74 7.13
N LEU A 70 -6.70 2.00 7.15
CA LEU A 70 -5.50 2.38 7.87
C LEU A 70 -4.33 2.58 6.91
N ARG A 71 -3.86 3.83 6.80
CA ARG A 71 -2.60 4.18 6.13
C ARG A 71 -2.50 3.72 4.68
N GLY A 72 -3.60 3.83 3.95
CA GLY A 72 -3.66 3.72 2.50
C GLY A 72 -3.62 2.32 1.92
N ASN A 73 -2.66 1.50 2.31
CA ASN A 73 -2.48 0.14 1.82
C ASN A 73 -1.96 -0.77 2.93
N TYR A 74 -2.27 -2.06 2.84
CA TYR A 74 -1.54 -3.06 3.58
C TYR A 74 -0.08 -3.04 3.11
N ALA A 75 0.85 -2.89 4.06
CA ALA A 75 2.26 -2.78 3.72
C ALA A 75 2.80 -4.10 3.17
N GLY A 76 3.58 -4.01 2.10
CA GLY A 76 4.33 -5.14 1.55
C GLY A 76 5.83 -4.85 1.60
N ILE A 77 6.65 -5.90 1.55
CA ILE A 77 8.10 -5.75 1.47
C ILE A 77 8.45 -4.94 0.22
N GLY A 78 9.29 -3.93 0.37
CA GLY A 78 9.65 -3.01 -0.71
C GLY A 78 8.77 -1.77 -0.82
N TYR A 79 7.64 -1.72 -0.12
CA TYR A 79 6.81 -0.51 -0.03
C TYR A 79 7.55 0.59 0.72
N THR A 80 7.10 1.82 0.52
CA THR A 80 7.63 2.99 1.22
C THR A 80 6.61 3.50 2.23
N TRP A 81 7.07 3.80 3.44
CA TRP A 81 6.28 4.52 4.43
C TRP A 81 6.45 6.01 4.24
N ASP A 82 5.33 6.71 4.01
CA ASP A 82 5.27 8.16 3.89
C ASP A 82 4.62 8.73 5.15
N GLU A 83 5.45 9.20 6.06
CA GLU A 83 4.97 9.71 7.36
C GLU A 83 4.16 11.00 7.20
N ASP A 84 4.55 11.87 6.28
CA ASP A 84 3.87 13.16 6.08
C ASP A 84 2.43 12.98 5.62
N ASN A 85 2.17 12.00 4.77
CA ASN A 85 0.85 11.68 4.25
C ASN A 85 0.18 10.53 4.99
N ASN A 86 0.87 9.90 5.94
CA ASN A 86 0.38 8.77 6.74
C ASN A 86 -0.11 7.60 5.87
N ILE A 87 0.68 7.21 4.87
CA ILE A 87 0.34 6.13 3.94
C ILE A 87 1.54 5.23 3.64
N PHE A 88 1.24 3.97 3.29
CA PHE A 88 2.19 3.09 2.61
C PHE A 88 1.90 3.11 1.11
N TYR A 89 2.91 3.21 0.28
CA TYR A 89 2.73 3.09 -1.16
C TYR A 89 3.75 2.14 -1.77
N GLY A 90 3.35 1.49 -2.87
CA GLY A 90 4.20 0.55 -3.57
C GLY A 90 5.20 1.22 -4.50
N LYS A 91 5.93 0.39 -5.24
CA LYS A 91 6.93 0.86 -6.20
C LYS A 91 6.25 1.62 -7.34
N LYS A 92 6.86 2.74 -7.74
CA LYS A 92 6.41 3.52 -8.91
C LYS A 92 6.48 2.66 -10.16
N PRO A 93 5.35 2.44 -10.87
CA PRO A 93 5.32 1.52 -12.01
C PRO A 93 5.96 2.11 -13.28
N HIS A 94 5.86 3.43 -13.46
CA HIS A 94 6.39 4.13 -14.63
C HIS A 94 6.92 5.49 -14.23
N ALA A 95 7.96 5.97 -14.91
CA ALA A 95 8.66 7.20 -14.53
C ALA A 95 7.75 8.43 -14.50
N SER A 96 6.74 8.50 -15.39
CA SER A 96 5.82 9.65 -15.50
C SER A 96 4.64 9.61 -14.54
N TRP A 97 4.39 8.46 -13.89
CA TRP A 97 3.22 8.31 -13.04
C TRP A 97 3.34 9.12 -11.75
N VAL A 98 2.19 9.52 -11.21
CA VAL A 98 2.08 10.41 -10.05
C VAL A 98 1.37 9.70 -8.92
N LEU A 99 1.87 9.88 -7.70
CA LEU A 99 1.25 9.31 -6.50
C LEU A 99 0.01 10.13 -6.11
N ASN A 100 -1.12 9.43 -5.98
CA ASN A 100 -2.31 9.99 -5.36
C ASN A 100 -2.30 9.64 -3.88
N THR A 101 -2.11 10.63 -3.02
CA THR A 101 -1.98 10.41 -1.57
C THR A 101 -3.29 10.04 -0.89
N THR A 102 -4.43 10.28 -1.53
CA THR A 102 -5.75 9.88 -1.01
C THR A 102 -5.99 8.39 -1.20
N THR A 103 -5.67 7.86 -2.38
CA THR A 103 -5.82 6.43 -2.69
C THR A 103 -4.56 5.63 -2.41
N ALA A 104 -3.46 6.31 -2.07
CA ALA A 104 -2.13 5.71 -1.88
C ALA A 104 -1.69 4.86 -3.08
N SER A 105 -2.07 5.28 -4.28
CA SER A 105 -1.86 4.56 -5.54
C SER A 105 -1.24 5.47 -6.59
N TRP A 106 -0.50 4.85 -7.50
CA TRP A 106 0.11 5.54 -8.62
C TRP A 106 -0.86 5.64 -9.79
N HIS A 107 -0.91 6.81 -10.42
CA HIS A 107 -1.79 7.09 -11.56
C HIS A 107 -1.00 7.66 -12.71
N SER A 108 -1.44 7.36 -13.94
CA SER A 108 -0.85 7.99 -15.11
C SER A 108 -1.11 9.50 -15.10
N PRO A 109 -0.25 10.31 -15.76
CA PRO A 109 -0.44 11.76 -15.81
C PRO A 109 -1.68 12.20 -16.61
N ILE A 110 -2.28 11.30 -17.40
CA ILE A 110 -3.48 11.58 -18.20
C ILE A 110 -4.73 10.85 -17.66
N GLY A 111 -4.63 10.18 -16.50
CA GLY A 111 -5.75 9.46 -15.89
C GLY A 111 -5.80 7.99 -16.27
N ASP A 112 -6.89 7.35 -15.92
CA ASP A 112 -7.07 5.91 -16.15
C ASP A 112 -7.23 5.57 -17.63
N ALA A 113 -6.98 4.30 -17.97
CA ALA A 113 -7.20 3.79 -19.31
C ALA A 113 -8.68 3.96 -19.72
N PRO A 114 -8.96 4.25 -21.01
CA PRO A 114 -10.34 4.29 -21.48
C PRO A 114 -11.06 2.95 -21.27
N GLU A 115 -12.39 2.98 -21.13
CA GLU A 115 -13.17 1.77 -21.06
C GLU A 115 -13.15 1.04 -22.40
N LEU A 116 -13.07 -0.28 -22.36
CA LEU A 116 -13.15 -1.11 -23.56
C LEU A 116 -14.59 -1.19 -24.06
N THR A 117 -14.75 -1.16 -25.38
CA THR A 117 -16.03 -1.46 -26.02
C THR A 117 -16.32 -2.96 -25.91
N ASP A 118 -17.58 -3.37 -26.16
CA ASP A 118 -17.96 -4.79 -26.15
C ASP A 118 -17.18 -5.58 -27.22
N GLU A 119 -16.95 -4.98 -28.40
CA GLU A 119 -16.16 -5.60 -29.45
C GLU A 119 -14.69 -5.80 -29.02
N GLU A 120 -14.11 -4.80 -28.35
CA GLU A 120 -12.75 -4.88 -27.83
C GLU A 120 -12.61 -5.95 -26.75
N LYS A 121 -13.61 -6.07 -25.85
CA LYS A 121 -13.65 -7.14 -24.84
C LYS A 121 -13.72 -8.51 -25.49
N SER A 122 -14.57 -8.67 -26.51
CA SER A 122 -14.72 -9.93 -27.24
C SER A 122 -13.46 -10.33 -28.00
N ALA A 123 -12.69 -9.35 -28.47
CA ALA A 123 -11.41 -9.56 -29.16
C ALA A 123 -10.25 -9.75 -28.20
N ASP A 124 -10.49 -9.80 -26.89
CA ASP A 124 -9.48 -9.91 -25.85
C ASP A 124 -8.45 -8.78 -25.90
N SER A 125 -8.95 -7.57 -26.19
CA SER A 125 -8.13 -6.36 -26.25
C SER A 125 -7.93 -5.78 -24.85
N HIS A 126 -6.84 -5.05 -24.66
CA HIS A 126 -6.56 -4.33 -23.42
C HIS A 126 -5.71 -3.09 -23.72
N TYR A 127 -5.69 -2.15 -22.78
CA TYR A 127 -4.84 -0.98 -22.87
C TYR A 127 -3.53 -1.20 -22.11
N GLU A 128 -2.43 -0.82 -22.74
CA GLU A 128 -1.10 -0.81 -22.13
C GLU A 128 -0.57 0.62 -22.09
N TRP A 129 0.13 0.95 -20.99
CA TRP A 129 0.76 2.25 -20.87
C TRP A 129 1.99 2.34 -21.77
N ASN A 130 2.03 3.39 -22.59
CA ASN A 130 3.20 3.74 -23.39
C ASN A 130 3.92 4.90 -22.72
N GLU A 131 5.06 4.60 -22.07
CA GLU A 131 5.82 5.61 -21.33
C GLU A 131 6.43 6.66 -22.25
N ASP A 132 6.92 6.26 -23.41
CA ASP A 132 7.53 7.18 -24.37
C ASP A 132 6.51 8.17 -24.91
N GLY A 133 5.32 7.69 -25.29
CA GLY A 133 4.24 8.51 -25.81
C GLY A 133 3.35 9.16 -24.75
N LYS A 134 3.50 8.76 -23.49
CA LYS A 134 2.61 9.18 -22.39
C LYS A 134 1.15 8.95 -22.75
N SER A 135 0.84 7.75 -23.23
CA SER A 135 -0.48 7.41 -23.78
C SER A 135 -0.90 5.98 -23.40
N TRP A 136 -2.20 5.74 -23.48
CA TRP A 136 -2.76 4.40 -23.37
C TRP A 136 -2.93 3.82 -24.77
N ASP A 137 -2.23 2.73 -25.04
CA ASP A 137 -2.27 2.08 -26.35
C ASP A 137 -3.13 0.82 -26.27
N LEU A 138 -4.11 0.72 -27.18
CA LEU A 138 -4.93 -0.47 -27.29
C LEU A 138 -4.13 -1.58 -27.96
N THR A 139 -4.10 -2.74 -27.33
CA THR A 139 -3.42 -3.91 -27.86
C THR A 139 -4.32 -5.13 -27.82
N ASN A 140 -4.05 -6.11 -28.66
CA ASN A 140 -4.84 -7.33 -28.75
C ASN A 140 -3.91 -8.53 -28.57
N SER A 141 -4.20 -9.36 -27.60
CA SER A 141 -3.38 -10.53 -27.26
C SER A 141 -3.38 -11.60 -28.35
N LEU A 142 -4.31 -11.52 -29.32
CA LEU A 142 -4.39 -12.44 -30.45
C LEU A 142 -3.65 -11.94 -31.68
N ALA A 143 -3.12 -10.72 -31.63
CA ALA A 143 -2.42 -10.10 -32.76
C ALA A 143 -0.98 -10.61 -32.90
#